data_b1efe27df19eea78af2cf352759daaa8
#
_entry.id   b1efe27df19eea78af2cf352759daaa8
#
_cell.length_a   1.000
_cell.length_b   1.000
_cell.length_c   1.000
_cell.angle_alpha   90.00
_cell.angle_beta   90.00
_cell.angle_gamma   90.00
#
_symmetry.space_group_name_H-M   'P 1'
#
loop_
_entity.id
_entity.type
_entity.pdbx_description
1 polymer ?
#
loop_
_entity_poly.entity_id
_entity_poly.type
_entity_poly.pdbx_seq_one_letter_code
_entity_poly.pdbx_strand_id
1 'polypeptide(L)'
;MNEDELDNFNEIAASDEAKEVAQEQKPEDKHQEYVSKTNEVRDKHREIRDNIDRLERITARGSNNSDFIEPKVQGLWRVAQSGNFSTDELASIKIELHHFESRFLKLRSMHAEHALTMEKYKTVKSGDKKHDKLDELEHKIKKQSRKVEKIQADLEKKLLKHTEL
;
A
#
# COMPACT_ATOMS: atom_id res chain seq x y z
N MET A 1 -29.79 -36.28 -40.09
CA MET A 1 -29.60 -36.44 -38.64
C MET A 1 -30.59 -37.52 -38.22
N ASN A 2 -30.07 -38.67 -37.84
CA ASN A 2 -30.89 -39.81 -37.46
C ASN A 2 -31.32 -39.66 -35.99
N GLU A 3 -32.51 -40.18 -35.64
CA GLU A 3 -33.05 -40.18 -34.28
C GLU A 3 -32.08 -40.85 -33.28
N ASP A 4 -31.29 -41.84 -33.73
CA ASP A 4 -30.27 -42.53 -32.92
C ASP A 4 -29.10 -41.62 -32.45
N GLU A 5 -28.81 -40.55 -33.15
CA GLU A 5 -27.78 -39.58 -32.73
C GLU A 5 -28.28 -38.64 -31.61
N LEU A 6 -29.57 -38.36 -31.57
CA LEU A 6 -30.20 -37.55 -30.53
C LEU A 6 -30.34 -38.31 -29.21
N ASP A 7 -30.64 -39.61 -29.25
CA ASP A 7 -30.69 -40.44 -28.06
C ASP A 7 -29.33 -40.63 -27.40
N ASN A 8 -28.28 -40.74 -28.19
CA ASN A 8 -26.88 -40.83 -27.67
C ASN A 8 -26.43 -39.56 -26.99
N PHE A 9 -26.91 -38.39 -27.43
CA PHE A 9 -26.61 -37.11 -26.80
C PHE A 9 -27.31 -36.94 -25.43
N ASN A 10 -28.51 -37.46 -25.31
CA ASN A 10 -29.25 -37.44 -24.05
C ASN A 10 -28.72 -38.46 -23.03
N GLU A 11 -28.16 -39.57 -23.48
CA GLU A 11 -27.56 -40.61 -22.62
C GLU A 11 -26.25 -40.13 -22.00
N ILE A 12 -25.43 -39.35 -22.75
CA ILE A 12 -24.21 -38.71 -22.23
C ILE A 12 -24.53 -37.62 -21.21
N ALA A 13 -25.65 -36.91 -21.36
CA ALA A 13 -26.09 -35.89 -20.41
C ALA A 13 -26.65 -36.51 -19.09
N ALA A 14 -27.00 -37.79 -19.10
CA ALA A 14 -27.52 -38.52 -17.95
C ALA A 14 -26.48 -39.38 -17.23
N SER A 15 -25.23 -39.42 -17.70
CA SER A 15 -24.17 -40.19 -17.05
C SER A 15 -23.82 -39.56 -15.68
N ASP A 16 -23.65 -40.40 -14.68
CA ASP A 16 -23.34 -39.97 -13.32
C ASP A 16 -21.98 -39.23 -13.24
N GLU A 17 -21.09 -39.41 -14.21
CA GLU A 17 -19.84 -38.64 -14.33
C GLU A 17 -20.10 -37.17 -14.67
N ALA A 18 -21.17 -36.84 -15.39
CA ALA A 18 -21.55 -35.43 -15.60
C ALA A 18 -22.10 -34.76 -14.32
N LYS A 19 -22.57 -35.56 -13.37
CA LYS A 19 -23.01 -35.07 -12.05
C LYS A 19 -21.87 -34.89 -11.07
N GLU A 20 -20.78 -35.63 -11.20
CA GLU A 20 -19.58 -35.44 -10.34
C GLU A 20 -18.77 -34.20 -10.70
N VAL A 21 -18.77 -33.74 -11.95
CA VAL A 21 -18.09 -32.51 -12.38
C VAL A 21 -18.90 -31.26 -12.03
N ALA A 22 -20.20 -31.38 -11.83
CA ALA A 22 -21.06 -30.36 -11.27
C ALA A 22 -21.13 -30.47 -9.74
N GLN A 23 -20.00 -30.65 -9.05
CA GLN A 23 -19.93 -30.33 -7.64
C GLN A 23 -20.19 -28.81 -7.54
N GLU A 24 -21.41 -28.50 -7.18
CA GLU A 24 -21.88 -27.18 -6.79
C GLU A 24 -20.95 -26.64 -5.71
N GLN A 25 -19.94 -25.91 -6.15
CA GLN A 25 -19.24 -25.01 -5.24
C GLN A 25 -20.32 -24.11 -4.65
N LYS A 26 -20.53 -24.23 -3.34
CA LYS A 26 -21.56 -23.48 -2.61
C LYS A 26 -21.48 -22.02 -3.06
N PRO A 27 -22.62 -21.36 -3.32
CA PRO A 27 -22.62 -19.96 -3.78
C PRO A 27 -21.86 -19.01 -2.85
N GLU A 28 -21.73 -19.36 -1.58
CA GLU A 28 -20.93 -18.64 -0.57
C GLU A 28 -19.43 -18.69 -0.86
N ASP A 29 -18.90 -19.83 -1.31
CA ASP A 29 -17.46 -19.96 -1.63
C ASP A 29 -17.10 -19.13 -2.87
N LYS A 30 -17.96 -19.12 -3.89
CA LYS A 30 -17.77 -18.29 -5.10
C LYS A 30 -17.84 -16.79 -4.77
N HIS A 31 -18.70 -16.40 -3.85
CA HIS A 31 -18.80 -15.02 -3.41
C HIS A 31 -17.57 -14.59 -2.62
N GLN A 32 -17.06 -15.44 -1.72
CA GLN A 32 -15.83 -15.16 -0.97
C GLN A 32 -14.61 -15.07 -1.89
N GLU A 33 -14.49 -15.96 -2.87
CA GLU A 33 -13.43 -15.93 -3.88
C GLU A 33 -13.50 -14.64 -4.71
N TYR A 34 -14.70 -14.23 -5.14
CA TYR A 34 -14.90 -12.96 -5.86
C TYR A 34 -14.49 -11.75 -5.02
N VAL A 35 -14.90 -11.71 -3.76
CA VAL A 35 -14.54 -10.63 -2.82
C VAL A 35 -13.03 -10.60 -2.60
N SER A 36 -12.40 -11.76 -2.42
CA SER A 36 -10.94 -11.87 -2.24
C SER A 36 -10.19 -11.36 -3.47
N LYS A 37 -10.57 -11.80 -4.68
CA LYS A 37 -9.97 -11.32 -5.94
C LYS A 37 -10.20 -9.82 -6.16
N THR A 38 -11.37 -9.33 -5.80
CA THR A 38 -11.66 -7.89 -5.89
C THR A 38 -10.79 -7.07 -4.95
N ASN A 39 -10.54 -7.55 -3.75
CA ASN A 39 -9.64 -6.88 -2.79
C ASN A 39 -8.19 -6.93 -3.28
N GLU A 40 -7.73 -8.07 -3.81
CA GLU A 40 -6.40 -8.19 -4.41
C GLU A 40 -6.19 -7.21 -5.57
N VAL A 41 -7.17 -7.10 -6.48
CA VAL A 41 -7.13 -6.10 -7.57
C VAL A 41 -7.06 -4.68 -7.03
N ARG A 42 -7.84 -4.35 -6.00
CA ARG A 42 -7.80 -3.02 -5.36
C ARG A 42 -6.44 -2.72 -4.74
N ASP A 43 -5.83 -3.71 -4.09
CA ASP A 43 -4.51 -3.55 -3.46
C ASP A 43 -3.42 -3.39 -4.53
N LYS A 44 -3.47 -4.15 -5.61
CA LYS A 44 -2.57 -3.98 -6.77
C LYS A 44 -2.74 -2.62 -7.44
N HIS A 45 -3.96 -2.15 -7.63
CA HIS A 45 -4.23 -0.81 -8.14
C HIS A 45 -3.66 0.29 -7.24
N ARG A 46 -3.76 0.11 -5.93
CA ARG A 46 -3.17 1.05 -4.95
C ARG A 46 -1.65 1.06 -5.06
N GLU A 47 -1.03 -0.11 -5.09
CA GLU A 47 0.42 -0.27 -5.24
C GLU A 47 0.94 0.38 -6.53
N ILE A 48 0.25 0.16 -7.67
CA ILE A 48 0.58 0.78 -8.95
C ILE A 48 0.49 2.31 -8.85
N ARG A 49 -0.57 2.84 -8.26
CA ARG A 49 -0.75 4.29 -8.09
C ARG A 49 0.35 4.89 -7.22
N ASP A 50 0.69 4.25 -6.10
CA ASP A 50 1.77 4.69 -5.22
C ASP A 50 3.13 4.68 -5.94
N ASN A 51 3.37 3.70 -6.81
CA ASN A 51 4.57 3.63 -7.63
C ASN A 51 4.60 4.71 -8.73
N ILE A 52 3.48 5.00 -9.38
CA ILE A 52 3.37 6.09 -10.36
C ILE A 52 3.64 7.44 -9.69
N ASP A 53 2.97 7.73 -8.56
CA ASP A 53 3.19 8.95 -7.79
C ASP A 53 4.66 9.11 -7.36
N ARG A 54 5.31 8.00 -7.02
CA ARG A 54 6.74 7.99 -6.71
C ARG A 54 7.59 8.32 -7.93
N LEU A 55 7.31 7.72 -9.07
CA LEU A 55 8.03 7.98 -10.32
C LEU A 55 7.83 9.42 -10.80
N GLU A 56 6.62 9.94 -10.74
CA GLU A 56 6.32 11.33 -11.08
C GLU A 56 7.12 12.33 -10.23
N ARG A 57 7.22 12.06 -8.93
CA ARG A 57 8.03 12.91 -8.03
C ARG A 57 9.52 12.84 -8.34
N ILE A 58 10.02 11.66 -8.70
CA ILE A 58 11.43 11.48 -9.12
C ILE A 58 11.70 12.23 -10.42
N THR A 59 10.80 12.10 -11.40
CA THR A 59 10.94 12.75 -12.72
C THR A 59 10.77 14.27 -12.65
N ALA A 60 9.84 14.77 -11.83
CA ALA A 60 9.62 16.22 -11.64
C ALA A 60 10.82 16.93 -11.01
N ARG A 61 11.70 16.21 -10.30
CA ARG A 61 12.93 16.78 -9.71
C ARG A 61 14.07 16.95 -10.67
N GLY A 62 13.98 16.37 -11.86
CA GLY A 62 15.08 16.42 -12.82
C GLY A 62 16.33 15.70 -12.31
N SER A 63 17.43 15.90 -13.01
CA SER A 63 18.74 15.25 -12.81
C SER A 63 19.49 15.63 -11.53
N ASN A 64 18.84 16.26 -10.54
CA ASN A 64 19.45 16.47 -9.23
C ASN A 64 19.58 15.12 -8.53
N ASN A 65 20.80 14.63 -8.50
CA ASN A 65 21.25 13.31 -8.01
C ASN A 65 21.08 13.15 -6.49
N SER A 66 19.88 13.46 -5.99
CA SER A 66 19.52 13.31 -4.59
C SER A 66 19.00 11.90 -4.34
N ASP A 67 19.69 11.14 -3.54
CA ASP A 67 19.33 9.78 -3.12
C ASP A 67 17.92 9.71 -2.50
N PHE A 68 17.42 10.84 -1.99
CA PHE A 68 16.14 10.93 -1.28
C PHE A 68 15.24 12.03 -1.85
N ILE A 69 13.93 11.82 -1.73
CA ILE A 69 12.90 12.73 -2.22
C ILE A 69 12.53 13.79 -1.17
N GLU A 70 12.42 13.37 0.09
CA GLU A 70 11.99 14.26 1.17
C GLU A 70 13.16 15.12 1.70
N PRO A 71 12.99 16.46 1.78
CA PRO A 71 14.04 17.35 2.25
C PRO A 71 14.55 17.02 3.66
N LYS A 72 13.66 16.51 4.51
CA LYS A 72 14.01 16.09 5.87
C LYS A 72 14.96 14.90 5.87
N VAL A 73 14.69 13.91 5.01
CA VAL A 73 15.54 12.72 4.85
C VAL A 73 16.87 13.08 4.20
N GLN A 74 16.86 14.01 3.23
CA GLN A 74 18.08 14.55 2.64
C GLN A 74 18.96 15.23 3.68
N GLY A 75 18.36 15.96 4.62
CA GLY A 75 19.06 16.59 5.74
C GLY A 75 19.77 15.54 6.62
N LEU A 76 19.04 14.49 7.03
CA LEU A 76 19.59 13.39 7.81
C LEU A 76 20.72 12.65 7.07
N TRP A 77 20.57 12.46 5.76
CA TRP A 77 21.60 11.83 4.93
C TRP A 77 22.88 12.69 4.83
N ARG A 78 22.76 14.02 4.70
CA ARG A 78 23.91 14.91 4.74
C ARG A 78 24.63 14.84 6.08
N VAL A 79 23.91 14.80 7.19
CA VAL A 79 24.48 14.62 8.53
C VAL A 79 25.22 13.29 8.61
N ALA A 80 24.62 12.20 8.10
CA ALA A 80 25.29 10.90 8.06
C ALA A 80 26.60 10.94 7.25
N GLN A 81 26.60 11.59 6.09
CA GLN A 81 27.79 11.72 5.24
C GLN A 81 28.89 12.61 5.86
N SER A 82 28.52 13.57 6.69
CA SER A 82 29.49 14.44 7.41
C SER A 82 30.00 13.81 8.70
N GLY A 83 29.35 12.75 9.18
CA GLY A 83 29.76 12.01 10.38
C GLY A 83 30.90 11.03 10.13
N ASN A 84 31.47 10.53 11.22
CA ASN A 84 32.60 9.58 11.16
C ASN A 84 32.10 8.12 11.07
N PHE A 85 31.29 7.81 10.04
CA PHE A 85 30.76 6.47 9.77
C PHE A 85 31.64 5.72 8.77
N SER A 86 31.75 4.40 8.94
CA SER A 86 32.33 3.52 7.93
C SER A 86 31.43 3.38 6.69
N THR A 87 31.98 2.90 5.58
CA THR A 87 31.24 2.66 4.34
C THR A 87 30.06 1.70 4.53
N ASP A 88 30.23 0.67 5.35
CA ASP A 88 29.19 -0.33 5.64
C ASP A 88 28.07 0.25 6.52
N GLU A 89 28.44 1.08 7.50
CA GLU A 89 27.47 1.80 8.32
C GLU A 89 26.68 2.82 7.50
N LEU A 90 27.32 3.57 6.60
CA LEU A 90 26.63 4.49 5.68
C LEU A 90 25.66 3.74 4.77
N ALA A 91 26.04 2.57 4.26
CA ALA A 91 25.13 1.74 3.46
C ALA A 91 23.92 1.28 4.28
N SER A 92 24.12 0.86 5.52
CA SER A 92 23.04 0.49 6.44
C SER A 92 22.11 1.67 6.75
N ILE A 93 22.70 2.84 7.08
CA ILE A 93 21.94 4.08 7.35
C ILE A 93 21.12 4.47 6.11
N LYS A 94 21.68 4.35 4.92
CA LYS A 94 20.98 4.66 3.67
C LYS A 94 19.72 3.81 3.50
N ILE A 95 19.80 2.52 3.80
CA ILE A 95 18.64 1.60 3.78
C ILE A 95 17.61 2.01 4.82
N GLU A 96 18.03 2.31 6.03
CA GLU A 96 17.13 2.77 7.11
C GLU A 96 16.41 4.08 6.73
N LEU A 97 17.12 5.02 6.12
CA LEU A 97 16.57 6.28 5.63
C LEU A 97 15.55 6.07 4.48
N HIS A 98 15.78 5.13 3.57
CA HIS A 98 14.78 4.77 2.55
C HIS A 98 13.50 4.17 3.17
N HIS A 99 13.65 3.34 4.20
CA HIS A 99 12.49 2.83 4.94
C HIS A 99 11.75 3.94 5.69
N PHE A 100 12.48 4.87 6.28
CA PHE A 100 11.90 6.03 6.94
C PHE A 100 11.16 6.93 5.95
N GLU A 101 11.78 7.26 4.81
CA GLU A 101 11.17 8.05 3.73
C GLU A 101 9.86 7.44 3.24
N SER A 102 9.84 6.12 2.96
CA SER A 102 8.64 5.41 2.52
C SER A 102 7.50 5.52 3.53
N ARG A 103 7.79 5.41 4.82
CA ARG A 103 6.78 5.56 5.89
C ARG A 103 6.31 7.00 6.04
N PHE A 104 7.20 7.95 5.89
CA PHE A 104 6.89 9.38 5.94
C PHE A 104 5.99 9.79 4.78
N LEU A 105 6.30 9.35 3.56
CA LEU A 105 5.48 9.59 2.37
C LEU A 105 4.10 8.95 2.50
N LYS A 106 4.01 7.73 3.05
CA LYS A 106 2.73 7.07 3.33
C LYS A 106 1.90 7.85 4.33
N LEU A 107 2.50 8.36 5.41
CA LEU A 107 1.81 9.20 6.38
C LEU A 107 1.24 10.47 5.72
N ARG A 108 2.04 11.12 4.86
CA ARG A 108 1.63 12.31 4.11
C ARG A 108 0.47 12.02 3.16
N SER A 109 0.49 10.88 2.46
CA SER A 109 -0.61 10.43 1.61
C SER A 109 -1.90 10.20 2.43
N MET A 110 -1.79 9.59 3.61
CA MET A 110 -2.94 9.38 4.49
C MET A 110 -3.54 10.69 5.01
N HIS A 111 -2.72 11.69 5.31
CA HIS A 111 -3.21 13.04 5.67
C HIS A 111 -3.94 13.70 4.50
N ALA A 112 -3.40 13.58 3.29
CA ALA A 112 -4.05 14.12 2.09
C ALA A 112 -5.39 13.41 1.80
N GLU A 113 -5.45 12.10 1.95
CA GLU A 113 -6.68 11.30 1.81
C GLU A 113 -7.74 11.73 2.85
N HIS A 114 -7.33 11.91 4.10
CA HIS A 114 -8.20 12.39 5.16
C HIS A 114 -8.77 13.78 4.85
N ALA A 115 -7.93 14.73 4.41
CA ALA A 115 -8.35 16.07 4.05
C ALA A 115 -9.37 16.06 2.89
N LEU A 116 -9.11 15.28 1.84
CA LEU A 116 -10.03 15.11 0.70
C LEU A 116 -11.35 14.45 1.13
N THR A 117 -11.29 13.50 2.04
CA THR A 117 -12.48 12.81 2.56
C THR A 117 -13.32 13.77 3.41
N MET A 118 -12.69 14.57 4.24
CA MET A 118 -13.36 15.64 5.02
C MET A 118 -14.05 16.65 4.11
N GLU A 119 -13.39 17.09 3.05
CA GLU A 119 -13.97 18.04 2.08
C GLU A 119 -15.19 17.44 1.36
N LYS A 120 -15.08 16.19 0.90
CA LYS A 120 -16.21 15.49 0.30
C LYS A 120 -17.40 15.34 1.26
N TYR A 121 -17.16 15.19 2.54
CA TYR A 121 -18.21 15.05 3.52
C TYR A 121 -18.87 16.38 3.91
N LYS A 122 -18.17 17.50 3.78
CA LYS A 122 -18.77 18.84 3.94
C LYS A 122 -19.79 19.14 2.85
N THR A 123 -19.58 18.64 1.64
CA THR A 123 -20.46 18.90 0.50
C THR A 123 -21.67 17.99 0.43
N VAL A 124 -21.69 16.86 1.12
CA VAL A 124 -22.78 15.87 1.06
C VAL A 124 -23.44 15.72 2.44
N LYS A 125 -24.65 16.23 2.60
CA LYS A 125 -25.50 16.01 3.78
C LYS A 125 -25.93 14.54 3.84
N SER A 126 -25.19 13.67 4.54
CA SER A 126 -25.59 12.28 4.72
C SER A 126 -24.94 11.63 5.96
N GLY A 127 -25.74 10.84 6.66
CA GLY A 127 -25.69 10.32 8.00
C GLY A 127 -24.50 9.45 8.50
N ASP A 128 -24.70 8.86 9.66
CA ASP A 128 -23.79 8.21 10.63
C ASP A 128 -22.63 7.34 10.12
N LYS A 129 -22.81 6.62 9.00
CA LYS A 129 -21.75 5.74 8.45
C LYS A 129 -20.49 6.46 7.93
N LYS A 130 -20.52 7.78 7.87
CA LYS A 130 -19.39 8.60 7.40
C LYS A 130 -18.42 8.95 8.50
N HIS A 131 -18.92 9.08 9.73
CA HIS A 131 -18.10 9.34 10.91
C HIS A 131 -17.14 8.17 11.16
N ASP A 132 -17.63 6.93 11.08
CA ASP A 132 -16.83 5.74 11.35
C ASP A 132 -15.58 5.63 10.45
N LYS A 133 -15.73 5.98 9.15
CA LYS A 133 -14.59 5.96 8.21
C LYS A 133 -13.54 7.03 8.47
N LEU A 134 -13.98 8.21 8.89
CA LEU A 134 -13.06 9.29 9.27
C LEU A 134 -12.32 8.93 10.54
N ASP A 135 -13.02 8.44 11.54
CA ASP A 135 -12.44 8.02 12.83
C ASP A 135 -11.43 6.88 12.62
N GLU A 136 -11.74 5.94 11.73
CA GLU A 136 -10.80 4.87 11.37
C GLU A 136 -9.54 5.40 10.68
N LEU A 137 -9.67 6.37 9.76
CA LEU A 137 -8.55 7.02 9.10
C LEU A 137 -7.72 7.82 10.11
N GLU A 138 -8.35 8.60 10.97
CA GLU A 138 -7.64 9.34 12.03
C GLU A 138 -6.87 8.40 12.96
N HIS A 139 -7.47 7.29 13.37
CA HIS A 139 -6.79 6.31 14.18
C HIS A 139 -5.57 5.70 13.47
N LYS A 140 -5.71 5.38 12.18
CA LYS A 140 -4.60 4.88 11.35
C LYS A 140 -3.48 5.92 11.22
N ILE A 141 -3.83 7.18 10.97
CA ILE A 141 -2.89 8.30 10.89
C ILE A 141 -2.14 8.44 12.20
N LYS A 142 -2.84 8.51 13.33
CA LYS A 142 -2.25 8.64 14.66
C LYS A 142 -1.29 7.50 14.99
N LYS A 143 -1.67 6.26 14.64
CA LYS A 143 -0.81 5.08 14.82
C LYS A 143 0.45 5.15 13.95
N GLN A 144 0.31 5.62 12.71
CA GLN A 144 1.42 5.74 11.76
C GLN A 144 2.35 6.91 12.14
N SER A 145 1.80 8.05 12.59
CA SER A 145 2.57 9.21 13.08
C SER A 145 3.51 8.82 14.20
N ARG A 146 2.99 8.15 15.24
CA ARG A 146 3.81 7.66 16.35
C ARG A 146 4.97 6.75 15.91
N LYS A 147 4.73 5.90 14.89
CA LYS A 147 5.79 5.04 14.36
C LYS A 147 6.86 5.83 13.61
N VAL A 148 6.44 6.81 12.82
CA VAL A 148 7.35 7.69 12.07
C VAL A 148 8.18 8.53 13.05
N GLU A 149 7.56 9.13 14.06
CA GLU A 149 8.24 9.91 15.11
C GLU A 149 9.27 9.07 15.87
N LYS A 150 8.91 7.82 16.23
CA LYS A 150 9.85 6.92 16.90
C LYS A 150 11.07 6.60 16.04
N ILE A 151 10.84 6.23 14.77
CA ILE A 151 11.94 5.91 13.84
C ILE A 151 12.82 7.12 13.62
N GLN A 152 12.22 8.32 13.49
CA GLN A 152 12.98 9.56 13.37
C GLN A 152 13.88 9.80 14.58
N ALA A 153 13.34 9.70 15.78
CA ALA A 153 14.08 9.88 17.02
C ALA A 153 15.23 8.87 17.15
N ASP A 154 14.99 7.62 16.77
CA ASP A 154 16.01 6.57 16.80
C ASP A 154 17.14 6.87 15.79
N LEU A 155 16.80 7.33 14.57
CA LEU A 155 17.75 7.74 13.54
C LEU A 155 18.57 8.97 13.98
N GLU A 156 17.90 10.02 14.47
CA GLU A 156 18.57 11.23 14.95
C GLU A 156 19.55 10.90 16.08
N LYS A 157 19.12 10.07 17.04
CA LYS A 157 20.00 9.62 18.13
C LYS A 157 21.19 8.80 17.62
N LYS A 158 21.00 7.96 16.61
CA LYS A 158 22.08 7.19 15.99
C LYS A 158 23.08 8.11 15.29
N LEU A 159 22.60 9.10 14.56
CA LEU A 159 23.44 10.05 13.84
C LEU A 159 24.22 10.97 14.78
N LEU A 160 23.58 11.50 15.83
CA LEU A 160 24.21 12.39 16.80
C LEU A 160 25.38 11.73 17.55
N LYS A 161 25.27 10.45 17.89
CA LYS A 161 26.34 9.72 18.57
C LYS A 161 27.68 9.68 17.79
N HIS A 162 27.63 9.81 16.48
CA HIS A 162 28.80 9.76 15.61
C HIS A 162 29.24 11.15 15.10
N THR A 163 28.47 12.20 15.41
CA THR A 163 28.82 13.59 15.07
C THR A 163 29.45 14.34 16.24
N GLU A 164 29.33 13.85 17.47
CA GLU A 164 29.89 14.50 18.69
C GLU A 164 31.34 14.05 19.03
N LEU A 165 31.99 13.28 18.17
CA LEU A 165 33.37 12.85 18.29
C LEU A 165 34.24 13.57 17.25
#